data_50a082ea06d8fd2544bfa6ca4c56f702
#
_entry.id   50a082ea06d8fd2544bfa6ca4c56f702
#
_cell.length_a   1.000
_cell.length_b   1.000
_cell.length_c   1.000
_cell.angle_alpha   90.00
_cell.angle_beta   90.00
_cell.angle_gamma   90.00
#
_symmetry.space_group_name_H-M   'P 1'
#
loop_
_entity.id
_entity.type
_entity.pdbx_description
1 polymer ?
#
loop_
_entity_poly.entity_id
_entity_poly.type
_entity_poly.pdbx_seq_one_letter_code
_entity_poly.pdbx_strand_id
1 'polypeptide(L)'
;MNKIASLLAAAAIFAATAAQAADFKLLNVSYDPTRELYQQVGNAFAADYKARTGDTVVVSNSHGGTGSQARAVIEGLQADVVTLALAADIGAIQARGLIVPGWQKRLPDNSSPYTSTIVFLVRKGNPRKIKDWGDLVKPGVQVVTPNPKTSGGARWAYLAAWDWAAKQPGGNAEKAKAFVAALYKHVPVLDSGARGSTVTF
;
A
#
# COMPACT_ATOMS: atom_id res chain seq x y z
N MET A 1 49.54 -51.99 -2.06
CA MET A 1 49.40 -50.75 -1.29
C MET A 1 48.78 -49.57 -2.07
N ASN A 2 48.36 -49.74 -3.34
CA ASN A 2 47.92 -48.60 -4.16
C ASN A 2 46.37 -48.49 -4.42
N LYS A 3 45.54 -49.38 -3.87
CA LYS A 3 44.09 -49.32 -4.05
C LYS A 3 43.34 -48.54 -2.96
N ILE A 4 43.94 -48.35 -1.81
CA ILE A 4 43.30 -47.58 -0.70
C ILE A 4 43.52 -46.08 -0.87
N ALA A 5 44.63 -45.64 -1.44
CA ALA A 5 44.91 -44.25 -1.75
C ALA A 5 43.98 -43.66 -2.82
N SER A 6 43.52 -44.46 -3.79
CA SER A 6 42.61 -44.03 -4.86
C SER A 6 41.17 -43.88 -4.38
N LEU A 7 40.73 -44.58 -3.35
CA LEU A 7 39.39 -44.45 -2.76
C LEU A 7 39.23 -43.21 -1.87
N LEU A 8 40.29 -42.76 -1.23
CA LEU A 8 40.29 -41.55 -0.41
C LEU A 8 40.32 -40.27 -1.27
N ALA A 9 40.90 -40.30 -2.46
CA ALA A 9 40.90 -39.18 -3.40
C ALA A 9 39.51 -38.96 -4.07
N ALA A 10 38.77 -40.05 -4.31
CA ALA A 10 37.40 -39.95 -4.87
C ALA A 10 36.37 -39.45 -3.87
N ALA A 11 36.55 -39.71 -2.57
CA ALA A 11 35.64 -39.20 -1.50
C ALA A 11 35.78 -37.67 -1.22
N ALA A 12 36.94 -37.09 -1.51
CA ALA A 12 37.22 -35.69 -1.32
C ALA A 12 36.61 -34.76 -2.41
N ILE A 13 36.25 -35.30 -3.58
CA ILE A 13 35.70 -34.54 -4.70
C ILE A 13 34.17 -34.35 -4.55
N PHE A 14 33.50 -35.19 -3.74
CA PHE A 14 32.06 -35.10 -3.52
C PHE A 14 31.61 -34.07 -2.42
N ALA A 15 32.56 -33.46 -1.73
CA ALA A 15 32.25 -32.58 -0.58
C ALA A 15 32.24 -31.07 -0.87
N ALA A 16 32.39 -30.65 -2.13
CA ALA A 16 32.45 -29.24 -2.47
C ALA A 16 31.43 -28.84 -3.57
N THR A 17 30.18 -29.24 -3.43
CA THR A 17 29.12 -28.39 -3.97
C THR A 17 28.99 -27.21 -3.04
N ALA A 18 29.83 -26.20 -3.22
CA ALA A 18 29.60 -24.89 -2.62
C ALA A 18 28.18 -24.50 -3.00
N ALA A 19 27.29 -24.45 -2.02
CA ALA A 19 25.98 -23.87 -2.22
C ALA A 19 26.20 -22.45 -2.75
N GLN A 20 26.01 -22.27 -4.05
CA GLN A 20 26.19 -20.98 -4.69
C GLN A 20 25.03 -20.12 -4.22
N ALA A 21 25.33 -19.04 -3.49
CA ALA A 21 24.31 -18.09 -3.05
C ALA A 21 23.52 -17.60 -4.26
N ALA A 22 22.20 -17.69 -4.20
CA ALA A 22 21.33 -17.26 -5.25
C ALA A 22 20.98 -15.76 -5.08
N ASP A 23 20.82 -15.07 -6.21
CA ASP A 23 20.36 -13.69 -6.23
C ASP A 23 18.90 -13.63 -6.65
N PHE A 24 18.05 -13.06 -5.80
CA PHE A 24 16.62 -12.90 -6.05
C PHE A 24 16.26 -11.42 -6.20
N LYS A 25 15.26 -11.13 -7.04
CA LYS A 25 14.68 -9.82 -7.15
C LYS A 25 13.19 -9.91 -6.86
N LEU A 26 12.69 -9.06 -5.97
CA LEU A 26 11.28 -8.97 -5.63
C LEU A 26 10.78 -7.56 -5.93
N LEU A 27 9.57 -7.45 -6.50
CA LEU A 27 8.86 -6.20 -6.67
C LEU A 27 7.66 -6.13 -5.74
N ASN A 28 7.68 -5.19 -4.78
CA ASN A 28 6.53 -4.83 -3.99
C ASN A 28 5.79 -3.66 -4.64
N VAL A 29 4.54 -3.89 -5.05
CA VAL A 29 3.64 -2.86 -5.56
C VAL A 29 2.83 -2.31 -4.41
N SER A 30 3.09 -1.05 -4.03
CA SER A 30 2.71 -0.48 -2.76
C SER A 30 1.87 0.79 -2.88
N TYR A 31 1.15 1.11 -1.81
CA TYR A 31 0.42 2.36 -1.67
C TYR A 31 1.35 3.53 -1.34
N ASP A 32 1.11 4.67 -1.96
CA ASP A 32 1.97 5.85 -1.98
C ASP A 32 2.44 6.38 -0.60
N PRO A 33 1.62 6.51 0.44
CA PRO A 33 2.06 7.01 1.75
C PRO A 33 3.01 6.07 2.50
N THR A 34 3.11 4.82 2.09
CA THR A 34 3.92 3.78 2.78
C THR A 34 5.30 3.60 2.16
N ARG A 35 5.73 4.53 1.33
CA ARG A 35 7.01 4.49 0.59
C ARG A 35 8.20 4.24 1.51
N GLU A 36 8.37 5.07 2.51
CA GLU A 36 9.50 5.00 3.44
C GLU A 36 9.43 3.73 4.31
N LEU A 37 8.22 3.33 4.72
CA LEU A 37 7.98 2.09 5.47
C LEU A 37 8.46 0.87 4.68
N TYR A 38 7.99 0.71 3.44
CA TYR A 38 8.34 -0.49 2.66
C TYR A 38 9.78 -0.48 2.16
N GLN A 39 10.41 0.66 2.04
CA GLN A 39 11.86 0.70 1.82
C GLN A 39 12.61 0.13 3.03
N GLN A 40 12.24 0.51 4.26
CA GLN A 40 12.84 -0.01 5.48
C GLN A 40 12.54 -1.50 5.68
N VAL A 41 11.30 -1.92 5.47
CA VAL A 41 10.90 -3.34 5.55
C VAL A 41 11.68 -4.18 4.53
N GLY A 42 11.79 -3.71 3.28
CA GLY A 42 12.56 -4.40 2.24
C GLY A 42 14.04 -4.56 2.59
N ASN A 43 14.68 -3.52 3.13
CA ASN A 43 16.06 -3.57 3.58
C ASN A 43 16.25 -4.53 4.76
N ALA A 44 15.36 -4.48 5.76
CA ALA A 44 15.39 -5.37 6.92
C ALA A 44 15.19 -6.84 6.51
N PHE A 45 14.22 -7.08 5.61
CA PHE A 45 13.97 -8.42 5.08
C PHE A 45 15.19 -8.95 4.31
N ALA A 46 15.81 -8.14 3.46
CA ALA A 46 16.98 -8.55 2.70
C ALA A 46 18.16 -8.92 3.62
N ALA A 47 18.39 -8.16 4.69
CA ALA A 47 19.43 -8.43 5.66
C ALA A 47 19.16 -9.75 6.45
N ASP A 48 17.93 -9.93 6.94
CA ASP A 48 17.52 -11.12 7.67
C ASP A 48 17.56 -12.37 6.76
N TYR A 49 17.07 -12.26 5.54
CA TYR A 49 17.06 -13.37 4.58
C TYR A 49 18.48 -13.83 4.28
N LYS A 50 19.40 -12.89 4.01
CA LYS A 50 20.82 -13.19 3.78
C LYS A 50 21.48 -13.86 5.00
N ALA A 51 21.16 -13.37 6.20
CA ALA A 51 21.74 -13.96 7.44
C ALA A 51 21.27 -15.40 7.67
N ARG A 52 20.03 -15.74 7.27
CA ARG A 52 19.45 -17.07 7.47
C ARG A 52 19.78 -18.07 6.38
N THR A 53 19.92 -17.64 5.13
CA THR A 53 20.03 -18.51 3.96
C THR A 53 21.40 -18.42 3.27
N GLY A 54 22.11 -17.33 3.42
CA GLY A 54 23.30 -16.99 2.62
C GLY A 54 22.96 -16.33 1.27
N ASP A 55 21.71 -16.40 0.82
CA ASP A 55 21.27 -15.84 -0.46
C ASP A 55 21.05 -14.35 -0.40
N THR A 56 21.16 -13.67 -1.53
CA THR A 56 20.90 -12.23 -1.62
C THR A 56 19.50 -11.98 -2.22
N VAL A 57 18.73 -11.09 -1.61
CA VAL A 57 17.46 -10.61 -2.16
C VAL A 57 17.49 -9.09 -2.31
N VAL A 58 17.06 -8.59 -3.47
CA VAL A 58 16.87 -7.16 -3.72
C VAL A 58 15.38 -6.89 -3.79
N VAL A 59 14.86 -6.07 -2.87
CA VAL A 59 13.45 -5.67 -2.85
C VAL A 59 13.31 -4.29 -3.49
N SER A 60 12.66 -4.24 -4.65
CA SER A 60 12.27 -3.02 -5.32
C SER A 60 10.84 -2.65 -4.97
N ASN A 61 10.50 -1.37 -5.02
CA ASN A 61 9.15 -0.90 -4.73
C ASN A 61 8.61 -0.03 -5.86
N SER A 62 7.34 -0.26 -6.24
CA SER A 62 6.54 0.66 -7.04
C SER A 62 5.50 1.30 -6.14
N HIS A 63 5.47 2.63 -6.05
CA HIS A 63 4.58 3.35 -5.16
C HIS A 63 3.63 4.26 -5.92
N GLY A 64 2.34 4.23 -5.59
CA GLY A 64 1.33 5.07 -6.22
C GLY A 64 -0.03 5.00 -5.54
N GLY A 65 -1.03 5.64 -6.12
CA GLY A 65 -2.41 5.49 -5.68
C GLY A 65 -2.85 4.02 -5.83
N THR A 66 -3.50 3.47 -4.79
CA THR A 66 -3.79 2.03 -4.72
C THR A 66 -4.56 1.48 -5.92
N GLY A 67 -5.57 2.24 -6.42
CA GLY A 67 -6.32 1.83 -7.61
C GLY A 67 -5.51 1.90 -8.91
N SER A 68 -4.53 2.82 -9.00
CA SER A 68 -3.59 2.86 -10.13
C SER A 68 -2.62 1.70 -10.09
N GLN A 69 -2.10 1.37 -8.91
CA GLN A 69 -1.22 0.23 -8.70
C GLN A 69 -1.92 -1.10 -8.99
N ALA A 70 -3.16 -1.26 -8.53
CA ALA A 70 -3.96 -2.46 -8.85
C ALA A 70 -4.16 -2.61 -10.35
N ARG A 71 -4.47 -1.53 -11.07
CA ARG A 71 -4.59 -1.56 -12.54
C ARG A 71 -3.27 -1.92 -13.21
N ALA A 72 -2.15 -1.35 -12.78
CA ALA A 72 -0.85 -1.67 -13.35
C ALA A 72 -0.52 -3.17 -13.25
N VAL A 73 -0.82 -3.80 -12.10
CA VAL A 73 -0.66 -5.25 -11.92
C VAL A 73 -1.60 -6.03 -12.86
N ILE A 74 -2.86 -5.62 -12.95
CA ILE A 74 -3.86 -6.25 -13.85
C ILE A 74 -3.42 -6.14 -15.31
N GLU A 75 -2.78 -5.04 -15.68
CA GLU A 75 -2.29 -4.75 -17.04
C GLU A 75 -0.90 -5.33 -17.33
N GLY A 76 -0.31 -6.08 -16.38
CA GLY A 76 0.88 -6.88 -16.62
C GLY A 76 2.15 -6.47 -15.88
N LEU A 77 2.08 -5.49 -14.95
CA LEU A 77 3.21 -5.23 -14.06
C LEU A 77 3.49 -6.46 -13.20
N GLN A 78 4.67 -7.06 -13.39
CA GLN A 78 5.08 -8.29 -12.69
C GLN A 78 5.41 -7.95 -11.23
N ALA A 79 4.44 -8.15 -10.34
CA ALA A 79 4.55 -7.92 -8.91
C ALA A 79 4.66 -9.26 -8.17
N ASP A 80 5.61 -9.36 -7.25
CA ASP A 80 5.74 -10.50 -6.33
C ASP A 80 4.88 -10.29 -5.08
N VAL A 81 4.75 -9.04 -4.64
CA VAL A 81 3.96 -8.64 -3.48
C VAL A 81 3.12 -7.42 -3.82
N VAL A 82 1.88 -7.38 -3.32
CA VAL A 82 1.02 -6.19 -3.38
C VAL A 82 0.64 -5.76 -1.96
N THR A 83 0.84 -4.47 -1.65
CA THR A 83 0.58 -3.87 -0.33
C THR A 83 -0.26 -2.62 -0.51
N LEU A 84 -1.56 -2.82 -0.70
CA LEU A 84 -2.51 -1.78 -1.10
C LEU A 84 -3.43 -1.37 0.07
N ALA A 85 -4.02 -0.18 -0.04
CA ALA A 85 -4.82 0.42 1.04
C ALA A 85 -6.21 -0.20 1.21
N LEU A 86 -6.73 -0.93 0.22
CA LEU A 86 -8.08 -1.51 0.26
C LEU A 86 -8.07 -2.96 -0.19
N ALA A 87 -8.77 -3.80 0.57
CA ALA A 87 -9.04 -5.20 0.18
C ALA A 87 -9.74 -5.30 -1.19
N ALA A 88 -10.59 -4.33 -1.55
CA ALA A 88 -11.27 -4.29 -2.84
C ALA A 88 -10.31 -4.20 -4.03
N ASP A 89 -9.20 -3.47 -3.91
CA ASP A 89 -8.20 -3.36 -4.97
C ASP A 89 -7.41 -4.67 -5.12
N ILE A 90 -7.08 -5.35 -4.00
CA ILE A 90 -6.48 -6.69 -4.04
C ILE A 90 -7.47 -7.72 -4.60
N GLY A 91 -8.75 -7.61 -4.23
CA GLY A 91 -9.82 -8.45 -4.78
C GLY A 91 -10.00 -8.28 -6.29
N ALA A 92 -9.79 -7.09 -6.84
CA ALA A 92 -9.80 -6.85 -8.28
C ALA A 92 -8.66 -7.57 -9.00
N ILE A 93 -7.46 -7.63 -8.39
CA ILE A 93 -6.31 -8.40 -8.91
C ILE A 93 -6.62 -9.90 -8.82
N GLN A 94 -7.20 -10.36 -7.71
CA GLN A 94 -7.65 -11.75 -7.55
C GLN A 94 -8.68 -12.16 -8.61
N ALA A 95 -9.64 -11.29 -8.94
CA ALA A 95 -10.66 -11.55 -9.95
C ALA A 95 -10.06 -11.77 -11.36
N ARG A 96 -8.81 -11.38 -11.60
CA ARG A 96 -8.04 -11.65 -12.81
C ARG A 96 -7.16 -12.91 -12.70
N GLY A 97 -7.29 -13.68 -11.62
CA GLY A 97 -6.51 -14.91 -11.41
C GLY A 97 -5.05 -14.68 -11.01
N LEU A 98 -4.64 -13.45 -10.71
CA LEU A 98 -3.25 -13.10 -10.38
C LEU A 98 -2.94 -13.27 -8.88
N ILE A 99 -3.95 -13.41 -8.05
CA ILE A 99 -3.83 -13.74 -6.62
C ILE A 99 -4.76 -14.92 -6.33
N VAL A 100 -4.29 -15.90 -5.57
CA VAL A 100 -5.09 -17.08 -5.21
C VAL A 100 -6.25 -16.69 -4.29
N PRO A 101 -7.42 -17.35 -4.38
CA PRO A 101 -8.53 -17.15 -3.45
C PRO A 101 -8.13 -17.39 -1.99
N GLY A 102 -8.78 -16.67 -1.07
CA GLY A 102 -8.55 -16.81 0.35
C GLY A 102 -7.29 -16.10 0.87
N TRP A 103 -6.68 -15.21 0.10
CA TRP A 103 -5.49 -14.44 0.48
C TRP A 103 -5.63 -13.73 1.85
N GLN A 104 -6.83 -13.23 2.20
CA GLN A 104 -7.10 -12.57 3.48
C GLN A 104 -6.85 -13.48 4.70
N LYS A 105 -6.99 -14.79 4.55
CA LYS A 105 -6.82 -15.76 5.64
C LYS A 105 -5.38 -16.31 5.75
N ARG A 106 -4.48 -15.88 4.88
CA ARG A 106 -3.10 -16.40 4.84
C ARG A 106 -2.20 -15.83 5.91
N LEU A 107 -2.47 -14.60 6.35
CA LEU A 107 -1.73 -13.91 7.38
C LEU A 107 -2.70 -13.40 8.47
N PRO A 108 -2.21 -13.12 9.69
CA PRO A 108 -3.02 -12.53 10.76
C PRO A 108 -3.76 -11.26 10.33
N ASP A 109 -4.79 -10.88 11.07
CA ASP A 109 -5.55 -9.63 10.91
C ASP A 109 -6.09 -9.42 9.48
N ASN A 110 -6.57 -10.51 8.85
CA ASN A 110 -7.02 -10.50 7.45
C ASN A 110 -5.94 -10.05 6.45
N SER A 111 -4.71 -10.44 6.69
CA SER A 111 -3.52 -10.02 5.92
C SER A 111 -3.30 -8.51 5.94
N SER A 112 -3.66 -7.85 7.04
CA SER A 112 -3.51 -6.41 7.28
C SER A 112 -2.39 -6.16 8.29
N PRO A 113 -1.17 -5.85 7.86
CA PRO A 113 -0.02 -5.72 8.76
C PRO A 113 -0.08 -4.47 9.66
N TYR A 114 -0.93 -3.50 9.35
CA TYR A 114 -1.14 -2.27 10.13
C TYR A 114 -2.49 -1.64 9.78
N THR A 115 -2.93 -0.70 10.62
CA THR A 115 -4.12 0.13 10.42
C THR A 115 -3.73 1.61 10.39
N SER A 116 -4.63 2.45 9.87
CA SER A 116 -4.47 3.90 9.83
C SER A 116 -5.82 4.59 10.04
N THR A 117 -5.82 5.92 10.08
CA THR A 117 -7.01 6.73 10.22
C THR A 117 -6.99 7.93 9.28
N ILE A 118 -8.15 8.56 9.04
CA ILE A 118 -8.26 9.83 8.33
C ILE A 118 -8.18 10.96 9.34
N VAL A 119 -7.34 11.94 9.05
CA VAL A 119 -7.15 13.14 9.87
C VAL A 119 -7.20 14.40 9.00
N PHE A 120 -7.53 15.53 9.60
CA PHE A 120 -7.43 16.83 8.94
C PHE A 120 -6.02 17.41 9.15
N LEU A 121 -5.30 17.62 8.06
CA LEU A 121 -4.11 18.45 8.06
C LEU A 121 -4.53 19.90 7.88
N VAL A 122 -4.11 20.77 8.79
CA VAL A 122 -4.46 22.21 8.78
C VAL A 122 -3.20 23.06 8.84
N ARG A 123 -3.27 24.28 8.31
CA ARG A 123 -2.17 25.25 8.43
C ARG A 123 -1.87 25.54 9.90
N LYS A 124 -0.62 25.86 10.19
CA LYS A 124 -0.17 26.19 11.56
C LYS A 124 -1.12 27.18 12.25
N GLY A 125 -1.52 26.83 13.47
CA GLY A 125 -2.47 27.62 14.27
C GLY A 125 -3.94 27.48 13.85
N ASN A 126 -4.25 26.65 12.86
CA ASN A 126 -5.62 26.40 12.39
C ASN A 126 -6.45 27.67 12.19
N PRO A 127 -6.03 28.60 11.30
CA PRO A 127 -6.65 29.93 11.18
C PRO A 127 -8.12 29.88 10.74
N ARG A 128 -8.55 28.79 10.09
CA ARG A 128 -9.94 28.55 9.68
C ARG A 128 -10.76 27.82 10.73
N LYS A 129 -10.17 27.47 11.89
CA LYS A 129 -10.81 26.77 13.00
C LYS A 129 -11.52 25.49 12.57
N ILE A 130 -10.89 24.73 11.68
CA ILE A 130 -11.40 23.44 11.22
C ILE A 130 -11.31 22.43 12.35
N LYS A 131 -12.44 21.86 12.76
CA LYS A 131 -12.56 20.89 13.84
C LYS A 131 -13.26 19.61 13.39
N ASP A 132 -14.14 19.72 12.40
CA ASP A 132 -14.97 18.61 11.94
C ASP A 132 -15.28 18.75 10.45
N TRP A 133 -15.85 17.70 9.85
CA TRP A 133 -16.22 17.62 8.44
C TRP A 133 -17.08 18.80 7.99
N GLY A 134 -18.06 19.23 8.81
CA GLY A 134 -18.93 20.36 8.49
C GLY A 134 -18.19 21.69 8.28
N ASP A 135 -17.00 21.82 8.85
CA ASP A 135 -16.20 23.04 8.66
C ASP A 135 -15.57 23.11 7.27
N LEU A 136 -15.42 21.97 6.59
CA LEU A 136 -14.78 21.89 5.27
C LEU A 136 -15.65 22.47 4.15
N VAL A 137 -16.94 22.64 4.37
CA VAL A 137 -17.88 23.20 3.38
C VAL A 137 -18.23 24.67 3.67
N LYS A 138 -17.53 25.32 4.63
CA LYS A 138 -17.72 26.74 4.95
C LYS A 138 -17.17 27.64 3.84
N PRO A 139 -17.75 28.83 3.62
CA PRO A 139 -17.24 29.80 2.65
C PRO A 139 -15.75 30.10 2.86
N GLY A 140 -14.98 30.14 1.78
CA GLY A 140 -13.56 30.45 1.79
C GLY A 140 -12.63 29.32 2.29
N VAL A 141 -13.16 28.15 2.63
CA VAL A 141 -12.36 26.95 2.89
C VAL A 141 -12.07 26.25 1.55
N GLN A 142 -10.82 25.91 1.33
CA GLN A 142 -10.40 25.04 0.23
C GLN A 142 -9.84 23.75 0.80
N VAL A 143 -10.11 22.63 0.15
CA VAL A 143 -9.72 21.30 0.59
C VAL A 143 -8.85 20.65 -0.48
N VAL A 144 -7.69 20.15 -0.10
CA VAL A 144 -6.85 19.32 -0.96
C VAL A 144 -7.08 17.86 -0.58
N THR A 145 -7.51 17.05 -1.52
CA THR A 145 -7.74 15.61 -1.33
C THR A 145 -7.37 14.85 -2.59
N PRO A 146 -6.88 13.61 -2.49
CA PRO A 146 -6.60 12.84 -3.68
C PRO A 146 -7.87 12.35 -4.37
N ASN A 147 -7.73 11.90 -5.61
CA ASN A 147 -8.82 11.41 -6.42
C ASN A 147 -9.26 10.01 -5.95
N PRO A 148 -10.53 9.78 -5.59
CA PRO A 148 -11.03 8.48 -5.17
C PRO A 148 -11.00 7.40 -6.28
N LYS A 149 -10.85 7.79 -7.55
CA LYS A 149 -10.64 6.84 -8.65
C LYS A 149 -9.25 6.20 -8.65
N THR A 150 -8.27 6.84 -8.03
CA THR A 150 -6.88 6.39 -8.02
C THR A 150 -6.34 6.09 -6.63
N SER A 151 -6.80 6.81 -5.61
CA SER A 151 -6.29 6.75 -4.24
C SER A 151 -7.24 6.02 -3.29
N GLY A 152 -6.71 5.04 -2.55
CA GLY A 152 -7.44 4.35 -1.50
C GLY A 152 -7.74 5.26 -0.29
N GLY A 153 -6.80 6.13 0.09
CA GLY A 153 -7.03 7.13 1.14
C GLY A 153 -8.18 8.07 0.81
N ALA A 154 -8.30 8.48 -0.47
CA ALA A 154 -9.42 9.28 -0.92
C ALA A 154 -10.77 8.55 -0.82
N ARG A 155 -10.79 7.23 -1.09
CA ARG A 155 -12.02 6.42 -0.92
C ARG A 155 -12.41 6.34 0.56
N TRP A 156 -11.45 6.16 1.46
CA TRP A 156 -11.70 6.18 2.90
C TRP A 156 -12.17 7.57 3.37
N ALA A 157 -11.55 8.66 2.88
CA ALA A 157 -11.99 10.02 3.19
C ALA A 157 -13.41 10.30 2.67
N TYR A 158 -13.74 9.84 1.45
CA TYR A 158 -15.08 9.93 0.89
C TYR A 158 -16.13 9.21 1.78
N LEU A 159 -15.84 7.97 2.16
CA LEU A 159 -16.72 7.17 3.01
C LEU A 159 -16.86 7.77 4.41
N ALA A 160 -15.79 8.31 4.99
CA ALA A 160 -15.83 8.96 6.30
C ALA A 160 -16.67 10.25 6.26
N ALA A 161 -16.55 11.06 5.20
CA ALA A 161 -17.39 12.25 4.99
C ALA A 161 -18.87 11.89 4.81
N TRP A 162 -19.14 10.83 4.06
CA TRP A 162 -20.49 10.30 3.86
C TRP A 162 -21.11 9.83 5.18
N ASP A 163 -20.40 8.97 5.91
CA ASP A 163 -20.87 8.40 7.19
C ASP A 163 -21.12 9.49 8.23
N TRP A 164 -20.20 10.47 8.33
CA TRP A 164 -20.39 11.62 9.20
C TRP A 164 -21.70 12.36 8.87
N ALA A 165 -21.95 12.67 7.61
CA ALA A 165 -23.15 13.40 7.20
C ALA A 165 -24.44 12.59 7.40
N ALA A 166 -24.39 11.28 7.15
CA ALA A 166 -25.52 10.37 7.35
C ALA A 166 -25.92 10.26 8.84
N LYS A 167 -24.94 10.40 9.74
CA LYS A 167 -25.12 10.31 11.22
C LYS A 167 -25.52 11.64 11.88
N GLN A 168 -25.56 12.76 11.15
CA GLN A 168 -26.04 14.01 11.71
C GLN A 168 -27.55 13.96 12.05
N PRO A 169 -28.07 14.80 12.95
CA PRO A 169 -29.49 14.86 13.25
C PRO A 169 -30.35 14.99 11.97
N GLY A 170 -31.26 14.04 11.77
CA GLY A 170 -32.06 13.94 10.55
C GLY A 170 -31.26 13.57 9.29
N GLY A 171 -30.04 13.03 9.46
CA GLY A 171 -29.18 12.55 8.39
C GLY A 171 -29.76 11.33 7.68
N ASN A 172 -29.45 11.18 6.40
CA ASN A 172 -29.83 10.07 5.55
C ASN A 172 -28.91 10.03 4.31
N ALA A 173 -29.11 9.06 3.43
CA ALA A 173 -28.27 8.88 2.24
C ALA A 173 -28.31 10.11 1.30
N GLU A 174 -29.47 10.76 1.13
CA GLU A 174 -29.59 11.92 0.27
C GLU A 174 -28.83 13.13 0.82
N LYS A 175 -28.90 13.36 2.14
CA LYS A 175 -28.12 14.41 2.81
C LYS A 175 -26.63 14.13 2.77
N ALA A 176 -26.22 12.86 2.95
CA ALA A 176 -24.83 12.46 2.82
C ALA A 176 -24.30 12.71 1.40
N LYS A 177 -25.06 12.35 0.39
CA LYS A 177 -24.75 12.63 -1.01
C LYS A 177 -24.60 14.13 -1.28
N ALA A 178 -25.55 14.93 -0.81
CA ALA A 178 -25.50 16.38 -0.94
C ALA A 178 -24.29 17.00 -0.26
N PHE A 179 -23.96 16.53 0.97
CA PHE A 179 -22.79 16.97 1.71
C PHE A 179 -21.48 16.67 0.98
N VAL A 180 -21.29 15.42 0.52
CA VAL A 180 -20.10 15.05 -0.22
C VAL A 180 -19.98 15.84 -1.53
N ALA A 181 -21.10 16.06 -2.23
CA ALA A 181 -21.12 16.91 -3.42
C ALA A 181 -20.70 18.35 -3.11
N ALA A 182 -21.17 18.91 -1.98
CA ALA A 182 -20.74 20.24 -1.51
C ALA A 182 -19.25 20.25 -1.16
N LEU A 183 -18.76 19.24 -0.44
CA LEU A 183 -17.34 19.12 -0.06
C LEU A 183 -16.45 19.14 -1.32
N TYR A 184 -16.79 18.37 -2.35
CA TYR A 184 -15.97 18.31 -3.57
C TYR A 184 -16.01 19.62 -4.40
N LYS A 185 -16.97 20.50 -4.20
CA LYS A 185 -16.95 21.87 -4.76
C LYS A 185 -15.85 22.76 -4.14
N HIS A 186 -15.39 22.41 -2.94
CA HIS A 186 -14.29 23.08 -2.26
C HIS A 186 -12.92 22.50 -2.59
N VAL A 187 -12.85 21.48 -3.48
CA VAL A 187 -11.63 20.78 -3.87
C VAL A 187 -11.13 21.29 -5.22
N PRO A 188 -10.15 22.22 -5.25
CA PRO A 188 -9.59 22.74 -6.50
C PRO A 188 -8.65 21.76 -7.19
N VAL A 189 -8.06 20.82 -6.46
CA VAL A 189 -7.06 19.87 -6.96
C VAL A 189 -7.35 18.47 -6.45
N LEU A 190 -7.32 17.51 -7.36
CA LEU A 190 -7.43 16.07 -7.08
C LEU A 190 -6.12 15.38 -7.49
N ASP A 191 -5.22 15.19 -6.54
CA ASP A 191 -3.97 14.48 -6.77
C ASP A 191 -4.20 12.97 -6.99
N SER A 192 -3.23 12.30 -7.59
CA SER A 192 -3.31 10.86 -7.86
C SER A 192 -3.26 9.99 -6.59
N GLY A 193 -2.62 10.48 -5.51
CA GLY A 193 -2.44 9.77 -4.24
C GLY A 193 -2.32 10.72 -3.04
N ALA A 194 -2.37 10.15 -1.83
CA ALA A 194 -2.38 10.93 -0.59
C ALA A 194 -1.08 11.71 -0.37
N ARG A 195 0.08 11.16 -0.77
CA ARG A 195 1.36 11.88 -0.70
C ARG A 195 1.35 13.12 -1.58
N GLY A 196 0.82 13.01 -2.81
CA GLY A 196 0.65 14.16 -3.71
C GLY A 196 -0.16 15.27 -3.04
N SER A 197 -1.31 14.94 -2.48
CA SER A 197 -2.15 15.92 -1.78
C SER A 197 -1.46 16.57 -0.58
N THR A 198 -0.63 15.84 0.15
CA THR A 198 0.16 16.40 1.26
C THR A 198 1.22 17.37 0.76
N VAL A 199 1.81 17.13 -0.41
CA VAL A 199 2.81 18.03 -1.02
C VAL A 199 2.13 19.25 -1.63
N THR A 200 0.94 19.11 -2.21
CA THR A 200 0.14 20.20 -2.78
C THR A 200 -0.37 21.15 -1.69
N PHE A 201 -0.70 20.63 -0.49
CA PHE A 201 -1.13 21.41 0.67
C PHE A 201 0.00 22.23 1.26
#